data_15c46320758a7ac78a5596c0e49680ae
#
_entry.id   15c46320758a7ac78a5596c0e49680ae
#
_cell.length_a   1.000
_cell.length_b   1.000
_cell.length_c   1.000
_cell.angle_alpha   90.00
_cell.angle_beta   90.00
_cell.angle_gamma   90.00
#
_symmetry.space_group_name_H-M   'P 1'
#
loop_
_entity.id
_entity.type
_entity.pdbx_description
1 polymer ?
#
loop_
_entity_poly.entity_id
_entity_poly.type
_entity_poly.pdbx_seq_one_letter_code
_entity_poly.pdbx_strand_id
1 'polypeptide(L)'
;MRHGQASFGADDYDQLSPRGREQAVRLGEHWRAQGLAFDAVLTGTLRRHAQTLEGIAEGLQITPEPLQLPGLNEYDSLALIRAIHTQPLAKPDTPELYRAHFRLLCDALAQWMAGVISPQGMPSWDEFAGGVRAALDHVRHHHAGHNVLLVSSGGPISAAVGEVLGTAPEVTIALNMRIRNSAVTEFSISPKRLMLQTFNTLPHLNGREHADWVTHA
;
A
#
# COMPACT_ATOMS: atom_id res chain seq x y z
N MET A 1 -2.98 -5.94 1.68
CA MET A 1 -3.76 -5.19 0.67
C MET A 1 -3.47 -3.69 0.76
N ARG A 2 -3.60 -2.93 -0.32
CA ARG A 2 -3.49 -1.48 -0.31
C ARG A 2 -4.77 -0.83 0.22
N HIS A 3 -4.64 0.26 0.98
CA HIS A 3 -5.77 1.05 1.44
C HIS A 3 -6.70 1.48 0.29
N GLY A 4 -7.97 1.76 0.59
CA GLY A 4 -8.93 2.34 -0.34
C GLY A 4 -8.49 3.71 -0.87
N GLN A 5 -9.20 4.26 -1.84
CA GLN A 5 -8.87 5.58 -2.39
C GLN A 5 -8.81 6.63 -1.28
N ALA A 6 -7.68 7.34 -1.18
CA ALA A 6 -7.53 8.48 -0.29
C ALA A 6 -8.16 9.75 -0.90
N SER A 7 -8.42 10.75 -0.04
CA SER A 7 -9.00 12.04 -0.44
C SER A 7 -7.95 12.93 -1.12
N PHE A 8 -7.59 12.61 -2.35
CA PHE A 8 -6.59 13.34 -3.12
C PHE A 8 -7.02 14.80 -3.33
N GLY A 9 -6.14 15.74 -2.97
CA GLY A 9 -6.39 17.17 -3.12
C GLY A 9 -7.21 17.81 -2.00
N ALA A 10 -7.62 17.06 -0.97
CA ALA A 10 -8.16 17.61 0.28
C ALA A 10 -7.04 18.11 1.20
N ASP A 11 -7.38 18.99 2.15
CA ASP A 11 -6.44 19.50 3.16
C ASP A 11 -5.84 18.37 4.02
N ASP A 12 -6.60 17.32 4.24
CA ASP A 12 -6.16 16.09 4.92
C ASP A 12 -6.16 14.91 3.93
N TYR A 13 -4.98 14.62 3.36
CA TYR A 13 -4.78 13.49 2.47
C TYR A 13 -4.83 12.13 3.19
N ASP A 14 -4.54 12.11 4.51
CA ASP A 14 -4.49 10.85 5.27
C ASP A 14 -5.88 10.35 5.68
N GLN A 15 -6.88 10.51 4.82
CA GLN A 15 -8.20 9.94 5.01
C GLN A 15 -8.74 9.33 3.71
N LEU A 16 -9.65 8.37 3.84
CA LEU A 16 -10.32 7.80 2.68
C LEU A 16 -11.33 8.78 2.07
N SER A 17 -11.47 8.74 0.76
CA SER A 17 -12.63 9.29 0.08
C SER A 17 -13.88 8.41 0.37
N PRO A 18 -15.11 8.93 0.13
CA PRO A 18 -16.31 8.08 0.19
C PRO A 18 -16.17 6.80 -0.65
N ARG A 19 -15.60 6.91 -1.84
CA ARG A 19 -15.33 5.76 -2.72
C ARG A 19 -14.32 4.79 -2.12
N GLY A 20 -13.27 5.30 -1.46
CA GLY A 20 -12.29 4.45 -0.79
C GLY A 20 -12.89 3.64 0.35
N ARG A 21 -13.84 4.22 1.10
CA ARG A 21 -14.61 3.49 2.11
C ARG A 21 -15.47 2.40 1.47
N GLU A 22 -16.20 2.71 0.41
CA GLU A 22 -17.03 1.74 -0.31
C GLU A 22 -16.19 0.59 -0.92
N GLN A 23 -15.01 0.89 -1.48
CA GLN A 23 -14.07 -0.13 -1.95
C GLN A 23 -13.70 -1.10 -0.81
N ALA A 24 -13.43 -0.59 0.39
CA ALA A 24 -13.07 -1.40 1.55
C ALA A 24 -14.25 -2.28 2.02
N VAL A 25 -15.45 -1.72 2.11
CA VAL A 25 -16.67 -2.49 2.48
C VAL A 25 -16.91 -3.63 1.50
N ARG A 26 -16.87 -3.34 0.19
CA ARG A 26 -17.06 -4.36 -0.86
C ARG A 26 -16.01 -5.47 -0.81
N LEU A 27 -14.76 -5.14 -0.48
CA LEU A 27 -13.74 -6.17 -0.30
C LEU A 27 -14.07 -7.08 0.88
N GLY A 28 -14.53 -6.53 1.99
CA GLY A 28 -15.00 -7.30 3.15
C GLY A 28 -16.20 -8.20 2.80
N GLU A 29 -17.20 -7.66 2.09
CA GLU A 29 -18.36 -8.43 1.61
C GLU A 29 -17.95 -9.58 0.68
N HIS A 30 -17.01 -9.31 -0.24
CA HIS A 30 -16.46 -10.33 -1.14
C HIS A 30 -15.81 -11.47 -0.36
N TRP A 31 -14.95 -11.16 0.60
CA TRP A 31 -14.28 -12.17 1.43
C TRP A 31 -15.27 -12.95 2.30
N ARG A 32 -16.28 -12.27 2.87
CA ARG A 32 -17.36 -12.96 3.59
C ARG A 32 -18.11 -13.94 2.70
N ALA A 33 -18.45 -13.54 1.48
CA ALA A 33 -19.13 -14.40 0.51
C ALA A 33 -18.30 -15.63 0.11
N GLN A 34 -16.96 -15.52 0.18
CA GLN A 34 -16.03 -16.64 -0.05
C GLN A 34 -15.79 -17.49 1.23
N GLY A 35 -16.38 -17.13 2.36
CA GLY A 35 -16.12 -17.79 3.64
C GLY A 35 -14.69 -17.58 4.16
N LEU A 36 -13.99 -16.54 3.70
CA LEU A 36 -12.63 -16.23 4.16
C LEU A 36 -12.67 -15.59 5.53
N ALA A 37 -11.90 -16.13 6.45
CA ALA A 37 -11.67 -15.57 7.79
C ALA A 37 -10.18 -15.27 7.98
N PHE A 38 -9.88 -14.28 8.82
CA PHE A 38 -8.53 -13.90 9.20
C PHE A 38 -8.29 -14.19 10.67
N ASP A 39 -7.19 -14.89 10.96
CA ASP A 39 -6.75 -15.24 12.32
C ASP A 39 -6.05 -14.08 13.02
N ALA A 40 -5.46 -13.17 12.23
CA ALA A 40 -4.80 -11.96 12.71
C ALA A 40 -4.93 -10.82 11.69
N VAL A 41 -4.89 -9.60 12.22
CA VAL A 41 -4.95 -8.36 11.40
C VAL A 41 -3.80 -7.45 11.82
N LEU A 42 -3.02 -7.00 10.85
CA LEU A 42 -1.93 -6.05 11.01
C LEU A 42 -2.19 -4.81 10.14
N THR A 43 -1.88 -3.63 10.65
CA THR A 43 -2.03 -2.38 9.88
C THR A 43 -0.82 -1.47 10.06
N GLY A 44 -0.60 -0.58 9.11
CA GLY A 44 0.18 0.62 9.39
C GLY A 44 -0.58 1.56 10.34
N THR A 45 0.08 2.63 10.77
CA THR A 45 -0.48 3.60 11.75
C THR A 45 -1.19 4.77 11.08
N LEU A 46 -1.22 4.83 9.74
CA LEU A 46 -1.87 5.91 9.00
C LEU A 46 -3.39 5.81 9.11
N ARG A 47 -4.05 6.97 9.18
CA ARG A 47 -5.51 7.07 9.33
C ARG A 47 -6.25 6.32 8.21
N ARG A 48 -5.78 6.45 6.96
CA ARG A 48 -6.36 5.72 5.82
C ARG A 48 -6.24 4.21 5.93
N HIS A 49 -5.23 3.67 6.66
CA HIS A 49 -5.14 2.23 6.94
C HIS A 49 -6.22 1.79 7.93
N ALA A 50 -6.39 2.56 9.02
CA ALA A 50 -7.43 2.29 10.01
C ALA A 50 -8.82 2.34 9.38
N GLN A 51 -9.13 3.40 8.62
CA GLN A 51 -10.42 3.54 7.94
C GLN A 51 -10.67 2.45 6.88
N THR A 52 -9.61 1.98 6.21
CA THR A 52 -9.75 0.83 5.30
C THR A 52 -10.11 -0.43 6.05
N LEU A 53 -9.45 -0.68 7.20
CA LEU A 53 -9.78 -1.83 8.04
C LEU A 53 -11.21 -1.74 8.58
N GLU A 54 -11.65 -0.56 9.01
CA GLU A 54 -13.04 -0.33 9.45
C GLU A 54 -14.05 -0.71 8.36
N GLY A 55 -13.84 -0.29 7.12
CA GLY A 55 -14.69 -0.66 5.99
C GLY A 55 -14.68 -2.18 5.71
N ILE A 56 -13.50 -2.80 5.73
CA ILE A 56 -13.37 -4.26 5.56
C ILE A 56 -14.11 -4.99 6.68
N ALA A 57 -13.94 -4.56 7.92
CA ALA A 57 -14.57 -5.16 9.09
C ALA A 57 -16.10 -5.07 9.03
N GLU A 58 -16.63 -3.94 8.57
CA GLU A 58 -18.06 -3.76 8.27
C GLU A 58 -18.56 -4.80 7.26
N GLY A 59 -17.85 -4.93 6.11
CA GLY A 59 -18.21 -5.89 5.07
C GLY A 59 -18.08 -7.34 5.49
N LEU A 60 -17.06 -7.68 6.28
CA LEU A 60 -16.85 -9.01 6.87
C LEU A 60 -17.80 -9.30 8.04
N GLN A 61 -18.38 -8.27 8.66
CA GLN A 61 -19.17 -8.36 9.90
C GLN A 61 -18.36 -8.89 11.09
N ILE A 62 -17.16 -8.37 11.28
CA ILE A 62 -16.25 -8.71 12.38
C ILE A 62 -15.80 -7.45 13.13
N THR A 63 -15.23 -7.64 14.32
CA THR A 63 -14.59 -6.58 15.11
C THR A 63 -13.13 -6.98 15.38
N PRO A 64 -12.21 -6.66 14.48
CA PRO A 64 -10.80 -7.05 14.62
C PRO A 64 -10.07 -6.14 15.60
N GLU A 65 -9.08 -6.69 16.30
CA GLU A 65 -8.09 -5.94 17.07
C GLU A 65 -6.76 -5.94 16.29
N PRO A 66 -6.43 -4.87 15.55
CA PRO A 66 -5.24 -4.88 14.73
C PRO A 66 -3.97 -4.63 15.53
N LEU A 67 -2.89 -5.37 15.20
CA LEU A 67 -1.54 -4.97 15.56
C LEU A 67 -1.07 -3.86 14.61
N GLN A 68 -0.71 -2.71 15.17
CA GLN A 68 -0.19 -1.59 14.39
C GLN A 68 1.33 -1.66 14.27
N LEU A 69 1.83 -1.63 13.03
CA LEU A 69 3.25 -1.67 12.71
C LEU A 69 3.64 -0.48 11.81
N PRO A 70 4.45 0.48 12.30
CA PRO A 70 4.89 1.64 11.50
C PRO A 70 5.61 1.25 10.20
N GLY A 71 6.26 0.08 10.14
CA GLY A 71 6.89 -0.44 8.93
C GLY A 71 5.93 -0.73 7.77
N LEU A 72 4.61 -0.69 7.99
CA LEU A 72 3.58 -0.79 6.95
C LEU A 72 3.10 0.59 6.45
N ASN A 73 3.68 1.70 6.94
CA ASN A 73 3.33 3.05 6.51
C ASN A 73 3.95 3.40 5.16
N GLU A 74 3.29 4.30 4.45
CA GLU A 74 3.81 4.88 3.22
C GLU A 74 4.97 5.85 3.49
N TYR A 75 5.86 6.00 2.55
CA TYR A 75 6.87 7.06 2.52
C TYR A 75 6.22 8.43 2.20
N ASP A 76 6.90 9.53 2.55
CA ASP A 76 6.48 10.87 2.18
C ASP A 76 6.96 11.22 0.75
N SER A 77 6.05 11.10 -0.21
CA SER A 77 6.32 11.40 -1.63
C SER A 77 6.71 12.85 -1.87
N LEU A 78 6.16 13.79 -1.09
CA LEU A 78 6.48 15.21 -1.22
C LEU A 78 7.88 15.51 -0.68
N ALA A 79 8.29 14.90 0.42
CA ALA A 79 9.65 15.04 0.94
C ALA A 79 10.67 14.47 -0.05
N LEU A 80 10.38 13.33 -0.69
CA LEU A 80 11.21 12.74 -1.74
C LEU A 80 11.38 13.71 -2.92
N ILE A 81 10.28 14.22 -3.45
CA ILE A 81 10.33 15.15 -4.59
C ILE A 81 11.10 16.43 -4.22
N ARG A 82 10.85 17.00 -3.04
CA ARG A 82 11.55 18.21 -2.57
C ARG A 82 13.06 18.01 -2.43
N ALA A 83 13.52 16.81 -2.16
CA ALA A 83 14.96 16.51 -2.06
C ALA A 83 15.70 16.63 -3.39
N ILE A 84 15.01 16.48 -4.54
CA ILE A 84 15.61 16.59 -5.88
C ILE A 84 15.10 17.79 -6.68
N HIS A 85 14.00 18.40 -6.23
CA HIS A 85 13.36 19.52 -6.93
C HIS A 85 12.96 20.61 -5.92
N THR A 86 13.78 21.66 -5.86
CA THR A 86 13.65 22.74 -4.84
C THR A 86 12.61 23.79 -5.18
N GLN A 87 12.17 23.85 -6.45
CA GLN A 87 11.15 24.83 -6.86
C GLN A 87 9.74 24.36 -6.44
N PRO A 88 8.84 25.29 -6.10
CA PRO A 88 7.44 24.95 -5.84
C PRO A 88 6.84 24.24 -7.06
N LEU A 89 6.22 23.09 -6.82
CA LEU A 89 5.50 22.37 -7.87
C LEU A 89 4.10 22.98 -8.04
N ALA A 90 3.72 23.20 -9.29
CA ALA A 90 2.34 23.53 -9.61
C ALA A 90 1.42 22.37 -9.22
N LYS A 91 0.19 22.65 -8.79
CA LYS A 91 -0.81 21.61 -8.54
C LYS A 91 -1.02 20.83 -9.85
N PRO A 92 -1.01 19.48 -9.81
CA PRO A 92 -1.15 18.66 -11.02
C PRO A 92 -2.62 18.62 -11.48
N ASP A 93 -3.07 19.71 -12.07
CA ASP A 93 -4.43 19.89 -12.59
C ASP A 93 -4.56 19.59 -14.09
N THR A 94 -3.45 19.34 -14.77
CA THR A 94 -3.42 18.88 -16.17
C THR A 94 -2.71 17.53 -16.31
N PRO A 95 -3.01 16.75 -17.37
CA PRO A 95 -2.32 15.49 -17.64
C PRO A 95 -0.80 15.64 -17.80
N GLU A 96 -0.33 16.79 -18.30
CA GLU A 96 1.08 17.09 -18.49
C GLU A 96 1.78 17.31 -17.13
N LEU A 97 1.20 18.09 -16.24
CA LEU A 97 1.70 18.33 -14.89
C LEU A 97 1.66 17.05 -14.07
N TYR A 98 0.60 16.25 -14.19
CA TYR A 98 0.53 14.94 -13.55
C TYR A 98 1.68 14.02 -13.99
N ARG A 99 1.93 13.94 -15.32
CA ARG A 99 3.06 13.16 -15.86
C ARG A 99 4.43 13.70 -15.41
N ALA A 100 4.57 15.02 -15.25
CA ALA A 100 5.80 15.62 -14.75
C ALA A 100 6.05 15.27 -13.28
N HIS A 101 5.03 15.39 -12.43
CA HIS A 101 5.09 14.95 -11.02
C HIS A 101 5.43 13.46 -10.90
N PHE A 102 4.80 12.64 -11.72
CA PHE A 102 5.03 11.19 -11.74
C PHE A 102 6.50 10.86 -12.08
N ARG A 103 7.08 11.53 -13.09
CA ARG A 103 8.51 11.34 -13.42
C ARG A 103 9.42 11.79 -12.28
N LEU A 104 9.16 12.96 -11.69
CA LEU A 104 9.93 13.44 -10.54
C LEU A 104 9.87 12.46 -9.36
N LEU A 105 8.69 11.90 -9.08
CA LEU A 105 8.57 10.91 -8.01
C LEU A 105 9.37 9.64 -8.33
N CYS A 106 9.31 9.13 -9.56
CA CYS A 106 10.11 7.97 -9.97
C CYS A 106 11.62 8.23 -9.84
N ASP A 107 12.09 9.41 -10.26
CA ASP A 107 13.50 9.81 -10.15
C ASP A 107 13.93 9.95 -8.69
N ALA A 108 13.08 10.54 -7.84
CA ALA A 108 13.35 10.67 -6.41
C ALA A 108 13.41 9.31 -5.71
N LEU A 109 12.48 8.41 -6.04
CA LEU A 109 12.49 7.04 -5.52
C LEU A 109 13.76 6.29 -5.92
N ALA A 110 14.19 6.40 -7.18
CA ALA A 110 15.42 5.75 -7.64
C ALA A 110 16.65 6.26 -6.87
N GLN A 111 16.74 7.58 -6.64
CA GLN A 111 17.84 8.17 -5.86
C GLN A 111 17.77 7.78 -4.38
N TRP A 112 16.59 7.71 -3.79
CA TRP A 112 16.40 7.27 -2.41
C TRP A 112 16.76 5.78 -2.24
N MET A 113 16.32 4.94 -3.15
CA MET A 113 16.67 3.51 -3.16
C MET A 113 18.18 3.27 -3.34
N ALA A 114 18.85 4.16 -4.09
CA ALA A 114 20.30 4.13 -4.27
C ALA A 114 21.09 4.78 -3.12
N GLY A 115 20.41 5.35 -2.11
CA GLY A 115 21.05 6.07 -1.00
C GLY A 115 21.68 7.42 -1.40
N VAL A 116 21.34 7.96 -2.58
CA VAL A 116 21.84 9.24 -3.08
C VAL A 116 21.18 10.42 -2.36
N ILE A 117 19.91 10.29 -2.00
CA ILE A 117 19.17 11.26 -1.21
C ILE A 117 18.68 10.66 0.09
N SER A 118 18.63 11.50 1.14
CA SER A 118 18.07 11.17 2.46
C SER A 118 17.21 12.34 2.92
N PRO A 119 15.91 12.38 2.55
CA PRO A 119 15.04 13.49 2.92
C PRO A 119 14.90 13.61 4.44
N GLN A 120 14.95 14.85 4.94
CA GLN A 120 14.84 15.11 6.37
C GLN A 120 13.47 14.64 6.91
N GLY A 121 13.48 13.96 8.04
CA GLY A 121 12.26 13.43 8.69
C GLY A 121 11.73 12.13 8.10
N MET A 122 12.42 11.57 7.11
CA MET A 122 12.14 10.25 6.55
C MET A 122 13.23 9.24 6.91
N PRO A 123 12.88 7.94 7.00
CA PRO A 123 13.90 6.89 7.07
C PRO A 123 14.70 6.82 5.76
N SER A 124 15.90 6.25 5.82
CA SER A 124 16.60 5.78 4.64
C SER A 124 15.80 4.66 3.95
N TRP A 125 16.13 4.35 2.68
CA TRP A 125 15.51 3.21 2.02
C TRP A 125 15.71 1.89 2.76
N ASP A 126 16.92 1.67 3.29
CA ASP A 126 17.23 0.44 4.04
C ASP A 126 16.41 0.31 5.32
N GLU A 127 16.19 1.42 6.03
CA GLU A 127 15.34 1.45 7.23
C GLU A 127 13.88 1.23 6.85
N PHE A 128 13.38 1.85 5.78
CA PHE A 128 12.03 1.66 5.27
C PHE A 128 11.78 0.21 4.85
N ALA A 129 12.65 -0.35 4.00
CA ALA A 129 12.58 -1.74 3.59
C ALA A 129 12.77 -2.70 4.78
N GLY A 130 13.64 -2.35 5.74
CA GLY A 130 13.81 -3.05 7.01
C GLY A 130 12.54 -3.11 7.84
N GLY A 131 11.77 -2.02 7.91
CA GLY A 131 10.46 -1.98 8.55
C GLY A 131 9.44 -2.92 7.91
N VAL A 132 9.42 -2.97 6.57
CA VAL A 132 8.57 -3.90 5.81
C VAL A 132 8.97 -5.36 6.09
N ARG A 133 10.28 -5.68 6.05
CA ARG A 133 10.79 -7.01 6.39
C ARG A 133 10.41 -7.42 7.81
N ALA A 134 10.55 -6.53 8.77
CA ALA A 134 10.19 -6.80 10.17
C ALA A 134 8.70 -7.15 10.32
N ALA A 135 7.81 -6.47 9.57
CA ALA A 135 6.38 -6.79 9.56
C ALA A 135 6.10 -8.19 8.96
N LEU A 136 6.76 -8.55 7.85
CA LEU A 136 6.63 -9.88 7.24
C LEU A 136 7.25 -10.98 8.12
N ASP A 137 8.36 -10.70 8.78
CA ASP A 137 9.00 -11.60 9.73
C ASP A 137 8.13 -11.82 10.97
N HIS A 138 7.44 -10.78 11.45
CA HIS A 138 6.46 -10.93 12.51
C HIS A 138 5.37 -11.95 12.13
N VAL A 139 4.79 -11.82 10.92
CA VAL A 139 3.80 -12.79 10.41
C VAL A 139 4.39 -14.19 10.34
N ARG A 140 5.61 -14.32 9.80
CA ARG A 140 6.30 -15.61 9.66
C ARG A 140 6.53 -16.31 10.99
N HIS A 141 6.90 -15.56 12.04
CA HIS A 141 7.23 -16.14 13.34
C HIS A 141 6.02 -16.42 14.21
N HIS A 142 4.98 -15.60 14.11
CA HIS A 142 3.83 -15.64 15.01
C HIS A 142 2.56 -16.21 14.39
N HIS A 143 2.47 -16.21 13.05
CA HIS A 143 1.23 -16.53 12.34
C HIS A 143 1.43 -17.51 11.17
N ALA A 144 2.52 -18.30 11.17
CA ALA A 144 2.74 -19.30 10.13
C ALA A 144 1.59 -20.33 10.08
N GLY A 145 1.01 -20.54 8.89
CA GLY A 145 -0.13 -21.45 8.70
C GLY A 145 -1.50 -20.81 8.95
N HIS A 146 -1.54 -19.53 9.29
CA HIS A 146 -2.75 -18.76 9.51
C HIS A 146 -3.04 -17.78 8.36
N ASN A 147 -4.30 -17.40 8.21
CA ASN A 147 -4.69 -16.32 7.31
C ASN A 147 -4.50 -14.98 8.03
N VAL A 148 -3.64 -14.13 7.48
CA VAL A 148 -3.31 -12.84 8.09
C VAL A 148 -3.64 -11.71 7.10
N LEU A 149 -4.44 -10.75 7.56
CA LEU A 149 -4.72 -9.54 6.80
C LEU A 149 -3.71 -8.44 7.16
N LEU A 150 -3.00 -7.92 6.16
CA LEU A 150 -2.17 -6.73 6.29
C LEU A 150 -2.80 -5.58 5.49
N VAL A 151 -3.10 -4.46 6.16
CA VAL A 151 -3.55 -3.21 5.51
C VAL A 151 -2.41 -2.22 5.47
N SER A 152 -2.01 -1.82 4.26
CA SER A 152 -0.81 -1.04 4.02
C SER A 152 -0.97 -0.10 2.81
N SER A 153 0.12 0.41 2.30
CA SER A 153 0.23 1.34 1.16
C SER A 153 1.04 0.77 0.00
N GLY A 154 1.10 1.52 -1.10
CA GLY A 154 1.78 1.08 -2.33
C GLY A 154 3.27 0.83 -2.13
N GLY A 155 3.97 1.74 -1.46
CA GLY A 155 5.41 1.61 -1.19
C GLY A 155 5.78 0.34 -0.44
N PRO A 156 5.25 0.09 0.76
CA PRO A 156 5.53 -1.15 1.49
C PRO A 156 5.17 -2.42 0.72
N ILE A 157 4.05 -2.44 0.00
CA ILE A 157 3.64 -3.61 -0.79
C ILE A 157 4.64 -3.85 -1.93
N SER A 158 5.03 -2.81 -2.66
CA SER A 158 5.99 -2.95 -3.75
C SER A 158 7.38 -3.33 -3.24
N ALA A 159 7.82 -2.81 -2.09
CA ALA A 159 9.06 -3.20 -1.44
C ALA A 159 9.05 -4.69 -1.07
N ALA A 160 7.95 -5.18 -0.47
CA ALA A 160 7.77 -6.59 -0.14
C ALA A 160 7.81 -7.49 -1.39
N VAL A 161 7.10 -7.10 -2.46
CA VAL A 161 7.09 -7.84 -3.73
C VAL A 161 8.48 -7.81 -4.38
N GLY A 162 9.11 -6.63 -4.42
CA GLY A 162 10.45 -6.46 -4.98
C GLY A 162 11.50 -7.34 -4.28
N GLU A 163 11.44 -7.42 -2.96
CA GLU A 163 12.34 -8.25 -2.17
C GLU A 163 12.12 -9.75 -2.43
N VAL A 164 10.86 -10.20 -2.43
CA VAL A 164 10.52 -11.63 -2.66
C VAL A 164 10.92 -12.08 -4.06
N LEU A 165 10.78 -11.22 -5.06
CA LEU A 165 11.12 -11.53 -6.45
C LEU A 165 12.58 -11.22 -6.81
N GLY A 166 13.32 -10.51 -5.94
CA GLY A 166 14.69 -10.07 -6.21
C GLY A 166 14.74 -9.08 -7.39
N THR A 167 13.79 -8.16 -7.48
CA THR A 167 13.70 -7.23 -8.61
C THR A 167 14.71 -6.07 -8.49
N ALA A 168 15.15 -5.55 -9.62
CA ALA A 168 15.89 -4.30 -9.67
C ALA A 168 15.02 -3.11 -9.17
N PRO A 169 15.64 -2.03 -8.65
CA PRO A 169 14.92 -0.87 -8.13
C PRO A 169 13.89 -0.30 -9.09
N GLU A 170 14.20 -0.20 -10.38
CA GLU A 170 13.32 0.34 -11.41
C GLU A 170 12.04 -0.48 -11.56
N VAL A 171 12.14 -1.80 -11.39
CA VAL A 171 10.99 -2.71 -11.44
C VAL A 171 10.13 -2.53 -10.19
N THR A 172 10.74 -2.43 -9.01
CA THR A 172 10.04 -2.14 -7.75
C THR A 172 9.27 -0.82 -7.82
N ILE A 173 9.89 0.23 -8.36
CA ILE A 173 9.25 1.53 -8.61
C ILE A 173 8.07 1.37 -9.58
N ALA A 174 8.27 0.68 -10.69
CA ALA A 174 7.21 0.46 -11.68
C ALA A 174 6.02 -0.32 -11.11
N LEU A 175 6.27 -1.29 -10.22
CA LEU A 175 5.22 -2.01 -9.49
C LEU A 175 4.46 -1.06 -8.56
N ASN A 176 5.18 -0.24 -7.75
CA ASN A 176 4.58 0.74 -6.85
C ASN A 176 3.62 1.69 -7.58
N MET A 177 4.07 2.25 -8.71
CA MET A 177 3.28 3.19 -9.51
C MET A 177 2.01 2.58 -10.12
N ARG A 178 1.83 1.28 -10.09
CA ARG A 178 0.70 0.57 -10.71
C ARG A 178 -0.25 -0.08 -9.71
N ILE A 179 0.07 -0.07 -8.43
CA ILE A 179 -0.80 -0.67 -7.42
C ILE A 179 -2.11 0.14 -7.33
N ARG A 180 -3.24 -0.53 -7.51
CA ARG A 180 -4.57 0.07 -7.45
C ARG A 180 -5.05 0.20 -6.00
N ASN A 181 -5.91 1.17 -5.74
CA ASN A 181 -6.56 1.29 -4.43
C ASN A 181 -7.40 0.05 -4.14
N SER A 182 -7.46 -0.36 -2.89
CA SER A 182 -8.10 -1.60 -2.41
C SER A 182 -7.60 -2.91 -3.03
N ALA A 183 -6.51 -2.87 -3.81
CA ALA A 183 -5.98 -4.07 -4.43
C ALA A 183 -5.37 -5.03 -3.40
N VAL A 184 -5.54 -6.32 -3.68
CA VAL A 184 -5.03 -7.43 -2.89
C VAL A 184 -3.74 -7.95 -3.53
N THR A 185 -2.73 -8.16 -2.69
CA THR A 185 -1.48 -8.85 -3.03
C THR A 185 -1.33 -9.98 -2.03
N GLU A 186 -1.20 -11.20 -2.50
CA GLU A 186 -1.21 -12.39 -1.66
C GLU A 186 0.18 -13.03 -1.62
N PHE A 187 0.61 -13.39 -0.43
CA PHE A 187 1.81 -14.17 -0.20
C PHE A 187 1.46 -15.46 0.53
N SER A 188 2.12 -16.56 0.18
CA SER A 188 2.17 -17.72 1.06
C SER A 188 3.42 -17.64 1.93
N ILE A 189 3.25 -17.82 3.24
CA ILE A 189 4.31 -17.72 4.23
C ILE A 189 4.45 -19.04 4.96
N SER A 190 5.66 -19.56 4.98
CA SER A 190 6.05 -20.69 5.83
C SER A 190 7.27 -20.27 6.68
N PRO A 191 7.66 -21.04 7.70
CA PRO A 191 8.85 -20.71 8.49
C PRO A 191 10.14 -20.54 7.66
N LYS A 192 10.20 -21.17 6.49
CA LYS A 192 11.39 -21.17 5.62
C LYS A 192 11.26 -20.31 4.36
N ARG A 193 10.06 -19.92 3.99
CA ARG A 193 9.81 -19.36 2.65
C ARG A 193 8.65 -18.38 2.63
N LEU A 194 8.87 -17.27 1.95
CA LEU A 194 7.85 -16.28 1.55
C LEU A 194 7.75 -16.32 0.02
N MET A 195 6.54 -16.46 -0.52
CA MET A 195 6.30 -16.55 -1.96
C MET A 195 5.13 -15.68 -2.36
N LEU A 196 5.30 -14.88 -3.41
CA LEU A 196 4.21 -14.14 -4.03
C LEU A 196 3.26 -15.12 -4.75
N GLN A 197 1.97 -15.03 -4.47
CA GLN A 197 0.91 -15.81 -5.13
C GLN A 197 0.18 -14.95 -6.17
N THR A 198 -0.30 -13.77 -5.76
CA THR A 198 -0.97 -12.83 -6.66
C THR A 198 -0.49 -11.41 -6.36
N PHE A 199 -0.58 -10.53 -7.37
CA PHE A 199 -0.20 -9.14 -7.23
C PHE A 199 -1.29 -8.22 -7.80
N ASN A 200 -1.69 -7.21 -7.02
CA ASN A 200 -2.52 -6.09 -7.48
C ASN A 200 -3.88 -6.53 -8.07
N THR A 201 -4.54 -7.52 -7.46
CA THR A 201 -5.86 -8.01 -7.88
C THR A 201 -7.00 -7.21 -7.24
N LEU A 202 -8.15 -7.14 -7.93
CA LEU A 202 -9.37 -6.48 -7.44
C LEU A 202 -10.57 -7.46 -7.53
N PRO A 203 -10.58 -8.55 -6.74
CA PRO A 203 -11.60 -9.58 -6.86
C PRO A 203 -13.02 -9.07 -6.56
N HIS A 204 -13.15 -8.02 -5.74
CA HIS A 204 -14.40 -7.38 -5.36
C HIS A 204 -14.92 -6.34 -6.38
N LEU A 205 -14.16 -6.03 -7.43
CA LEU A 205 -14.49 -5.03 -8.46
C LEU A 205 -14.43 -5.64 -9.87
N ASN A 206 -14.76 -6.91 -10.03
CA ASN A 206 -14.66 -7.63 -11.31
C ASN A 206 -15.83 -7.37 -12.28
N GLY A 207 -16.94 -6.77 -11.81
CA GLY A 207 -18.09 -6.45 -12.66
C GLY A 207 -17.82 -5.24 -13.56
N ARG A 208 -18.43 -5.23 -14.75
CA ARG A 208 -18.37 -4.07 -15.67
C ARG A 208 -18.91 -2.79 -15.02
N GLU A 209 -19.89 -2.93 -14.14
CA GLU A 209 -20.52 -1.88 -13.34
C GLU A 209 -19.55 -1.23 -12.34
N HIS A 210 -18.39 -1.85 -12.09
CA HIS A 210 -17.35 -1.36 -11.19
C HIS A 210 -16.13 -0.79 -11.93
N ALA A 211 -16.17 -0.66 -13.24
CA ALA A 211 -15.02 -0.15 -14.01
C ALA A 211 -14.54 1.24 -13.51
N ASP A 212 -15.50 2.12 -13.17
CA ASP A 212 -15.22 3.46 -12.64
C ASP A 212 -14.75 3.45 -11.17
N TRP A 213 -14.76 2.29 -10.53
CA TRP A 213 -14.31 2.10 -9.15
C TRP A 213 -12.84 1.74 -9.06
N VAL A 214 -12.22 1.39 -10.18
CA VAL A 214 -10.79 1.11 -10.25
C VAL A 214 -10.04 2.44 -10.23
N THR A 215 -9.40 2.73 -9.11
CA THR A 215 -8.67 3.98 -8.90
C THR A 215 -7.20 3.74 -8.59
N HIS A 216 -6.39 4.74 -8.86
CA HIS A 216 -4.96 4.79 -8.56
C HIS A 216 -4.68 5.98 -7.64
N ALA A 217 -3.49 6.03 -7.04
CA ALA A 217 -3.05 7.20 -6.28
C ALA A 217 -2.61 8.31 -7.22
#